data_2411ec1a4ed3ef0a16b67ab1c6f75d7b
#
_entry.id   2411ec1a4ed3ef0a16b67ab1c6f75d7b
#
_cell.length_a   1.000
_cell.length_b   1.000
_cell.length_c   1.000
_cell.angle_alpha   90.00
_cell.angle_beta   90.00
_cell.angle_gamma   90.00
#
_symmetry.space_group_name_H-M   'P 1'
#
loop_
_entity.id
_entity.type
_entity.pdbx_description
1 polymer ?
#
loop_
_entity_poly.entity_id
_entity_poly.type
_entity_poly.pdbx_seq_one_letter_code
_entity_poly.pdbx_strand_id
1 'polypeptide(L)'
;MVCPALTAAAVDVLTADGYLLGTPANIGYMSGALKHFFDGIYYPCLEATRRRPYGLYVHGASDTTGAVRAVESITTGLAWRAVRPPICVIGPPDQADLEACWELGALLAAEVASRSGLGG
;
A
#
# COMPACT_ATOMS: atom_id res chain seq x y z
N MET A 1 -1.01 12.38 4.60
CA MET A 1 -2.26 12.13 5.35
C MET A 1 -2.40 10.64 5.65
N VAL A 2 -2.81 10.30 6.84
CA VAL A 2 -3.05 8.91 7.25
C VAL A 2 -4.56 8.70 7.39
N CYS A 3 -5.10 7.70 6.70
CA CYS A 3 -6.51 7.37 6.75
C CYS A 3 -6.69 5.91 7.19
N PRO A 4 -7.52 5.64 8.19
CA PRO A 4 -7.91 4.25 8.48
C PRO A 4 -8.60 3.63 7.27
N ALA A 5 -8.29 2.37 6.98
CA ALA A 5 -8.83 1.71 5.79
C ALA A 5 -10.36 1.66 5.74
N LEU A 6 -11.00 1.55 6.90
CA LEU A 6 -12.47 1.51 6.96
C LEU A 6 -13.15 2.84 6.62
N THR A 7 -12.43 3.96 6.74
CA THR A 7 -12.99 5.30 6.49
C THR A 7 -12.41 5.98 5.26
N ALA A 8 -11.32 5.44 4.70
CA ALA A 8 -10.74 5.98 3.47
C ALA A 8 -11.70 5.72 2.30
N ALA A 9 -11.89 6.73 1.47
CA ALA A 9 -12.86 6.69 0.37
C ALA A 9 -12.19 6.97 -0.98
N ALA A 10 -12.94 6.80 -2.06
CA ALA A 10 -12.43 7.03 -3.41
C ALA A 10 -11.84 8.44 -3.58
N VAL A 11 -12.43 9.45 -2.97
CA VAL A 11 -11.90 10.82 -3.07
C VAL A 11 -10.50 10.94 -2.47
N ASP A 12 -10.21 10.22 -1.39
CA ASP A 12 -8.89 10.21 -0.77
C ASP A 12 -7.86 9.59 -1.71
N VAL A 13 -8.24 8.52 -2.39
CA VAL A 13 -7.37 7.81 -3.34
C VAL A 13 -7.15 8.66 -4.60
N LEU A 14 -8.21 9.26 -5.12
CA LEU A 14 -8.13 10.08 -6.34
C LEU A 14 -7.27 11.34 -6.14
N THR A 15 -7.27 11.93 -4.95
CA THR A 15 -6.52 13.16 -4.66
C THR A 15 -5.06 12.90 -4.27
N ALA A 16 -4.72 11.69 -3.83
CA ALA A 16 -3.33 11.34 -3.48
C ALA A 16 -2.56 10.90 -4.73
N ASP A 17 -1.28 11.24 -4.79
CA ASP A 17 -0.40 10.89 -5.91
C ASP A 17 0.35 9.57 -5.69
N GLY A 18 0.25 9.01 -4.51
CA GLY A 18 0.87 7.74 -4.16
C GLY A 18 0.29 7.18 -2.88
N TYR A 19 0.56 5.92 -2.60
CA TYR A 19 -0.09 5.20 -1.50
C TYR A 19 0.91 4.38 -0.70
N LEU A 20 0.79 4.44 0.61
CA LEU A 20 1.50 3.54 1.51
C LEU A 20 0.46 2.66 2.19
N LEU A 21 0.51 1.36 1.91
CA LEU A 21 -0.45 0.39 2.41
C LEU A 21 0.18 -0.43 3.53
N GLY A 22 -0.55 -0.59 4.62
CA GLY A 22 -0.15 -1.44 5.72
C GLY A 22 -1.25 -2.42 6.08
N THR A 23 -0.89 -3.68 6.32
CA THR A 23 -1.86 -4.68 6.75
C THR A 23 -1.19 -5.74 7.62
N PRO A 24 -1.89 -6.24 8.67
CA PRO A 24 -1.51 -7.50 9.26
C PRO A 24 -1.85 -8.66 8.31
N ALA A 25 -1.13 -9.77 8.45
CA ALA A 25 -1.48 -11.01 7.76
C ALA A 25 -2.46 -11.78 8.65
N ASN A 26 -3.72 -11.82 8.26
CA ASN A 26 -4.80 -12.48 9.00
C ASN A 26 -5.19 -13.79 8.31
N ILE A 27 -4.85 -14.90 8.92
CA ILE A 27 -5.20 -16.25 8.41
C ILE A 27 -4.81 -16.37 6.92
N GLY A 28 -3.57 -15.98 6.60
CA GLY A 28 -3.05 -16.08 5.23
C GLY A 28 -3.61 -15.06 4.25
N TYR A 29 -4.21 -13.95 4.73
CA TYR A 29 -4.84 -12.96 3.88
C TYR A 29 -4.61 -11.54 4.44
N MET A 30 -4.93 -10.51 3.65
CA MET A 30 -4.91 -9.13 4.15
C MET A 30 -6.01 -8.91 5.18
N SER A 31 -5.94 -7.82 5.95
CA SER A 31 -6.99 -7.48 6.91
C SER A 31 -8.33 -7.24 6.21
N GLY A 32 -9.42 -7.54 6.92
CA GLY A 32 -10.77 -7.23 6.42
C GLY A 32 -10.97 -5.75 6.15
N ALA A 33 -10.36 -4.89 6.98
CA ALA A 33 -10.41 -3.45 6.78
C ALA A 33 -9.78 -3.01 5.46
N LEU A 34 -8.61 -3.56 5.12
CA LEU A 34 -7.95 -3.24 3.86
C LEU A 34 -8.74 -3.80 2.68
N LYS A 35 -9.28 -5.00 2.80
CA LYS A 35 -10.14 -5.59 1.75
C LYS A 35 -11.39 -4.73 1.52
N HIS A 36 -12.01 -4.28 2.59
CA HIS A 36 -13.17 -3.38 2.51
C HIS A 36 -12.81 -2.08 1.76
N PHE A 37 -11.66 -1.51 2.08
CA PHE A 37 -11.14 -0.33 1.38
C PHE A 37 -11.02 -0.59 -0.12
N PHE A 38 -10.35 -1.67 -0.51
CA PHE A 38 -10.18 -2.00 -1.93
C PHE A 38 -11.52 -2.24 -2.63
N ASP A 39 -12.46 -2.92 -1.98
CA ASP A 39 -13.78 -3.15 -2.57
C ASP A 39 -14.51 -1.83 -2.86
N GLY A 40 -14.33 -0.84 -2.00
CA GLY A 40 -14.96 0.48 -2.17
C GLY A 40 -14.32 1.34 -3.24
N ILE A 41 -13.01 1.22 -3.46
CA ILE A 41 -12.30 2.14 -4.36
C ILE A 41 -11.95 1.53 -5.72
N TYR A 42 -12.06 0.22 -5.87
CA TYR A 42 -11.52 -0.47 -7.06
C TYR A 42 -12.08 0.11 -8.36
N TYR A 43 -13.37 0.05 -8.56
CA TYR A 43 -13.97 0.56 -9.80
C TYR A 43 -13.92 2.08 -9.93
N PRO A 44 -14.24 2.86 -8.90
CA PRO A 44 -14.14 4.33 -8.99
C PRO A 44 -12.75 4.84 -9.34
N CYS A 45 -11.69 4.12 -8.92
CA CYS A 45 -10.31 4.59 -9.10
C CYS A 45 -9.54 3.86 -10.21
N LEU A 46 -10.16 2.86 -10.84
CA LEU A 46 -9.49 1.95 -11.76
C LEU A 46 -8.74 2.64 -12.90
N GLU A 47 -9.36 3.60 -13.55
CA GLU A 47 -8.73 4.29 -14.69
C GLU A 47 -7.91 5.51 -14.25
N ALA A 48 -8.37 6.23 -13.25
CA ALA A 48 -7.77 7.50 -12.86
C ALA A 48 -6.43 7.36 -12.13
N THR A 49 -6.16 6.19 -11.53
CA THR A 49 -4.97 6.02 -10.67
C THR A 49 -3.91 5.11 -11.27
N ARG A 50 -3.99 4.79 -12.56
CA ARG A 50 -3.03 3.92 -13.23
C ARG A 50 -1.61 4.44 -13.06
N ARG A 51 -0.67 3.53 -12.77
CA ARG A 51 0.76 3.79 -12.62
C ARG A 51 1.13 4.64 -11.41
N ARG A 52 0.19 4.95 -10.53
CA ARG A 52 0.54 5.67 -9.30
C ARG A 52 1.42 4.79 -8.42
N PRO A 53 2.45 5.37 -7.79
CA PRO A 53 3.39 4.59 -6.98
C PRO A 53 2.77 4.17 -5.66
N TYR A 54 3.12 2.96 -5.19
CA TYR A 54 2.71 2.53 -3.87
C TYR A 54 3.82 1.72 -3.19
N GLY A 55 3.74 1.64 -1.88
CA GLY A 55 4.55 0.76 -1.07
C GLY A 55 3.65 -0.09 -0.18
N LEU A 56 4.13 -1.28 0.19
CA LEU A 56 3.37 -2.23 1.01
C LEU A 56 4.21 -2.69 2.20
N TYR A 57 3.60 -2.64 3.37
CA TYR A 57 4.13 -3.18 4.61
C TYR A 57 3.17 -4.24 5.16
N VAL A 58 3.68 -5.43 5.44
CA VAL A 58 2.87 -6.53 5.98
C VAL A 58 3.53 -7.05 7.26
N HIS A 59 2.75 -7.21 8.31
CA HIS A 59 3.21 -7.77 9.57
C HIS A 59 2.40 -9.02 9.89
N GLY A 60 3.09 -10.12 10.19
CA GLY A 60 2.45 -11.39 10.54
C GLY A 60 3.13 -12.10 11.68
N ALA A 61 2.42 -13.03 12.30
CA ALA A 61 2.98 -13.83 13.40
C ALA A 61 3.89 -14.95 12.88
N SER A 62 3.59 -15.50 11.72
CA SER A 62 4.34 -16.65 11.17
C SER A 62 4.58 -16.57 9.66
N ASP A 63 3.62 -16.08 8.88
CA ASP A 63 3.73 -16.06 7.42
C ASP A 63 2.97 -14.86 6.84
N THR A 64 3.56 -14.19 5.87
CA THR A 64 2.99 -13.01 5.21
C THR A 64 2.66 -13.25 3.74
N THR A 65 3.00 -14.42 3.19
CA THR A 65 2.90 -14.71 1.76
C THR A 65 1.48 -14.52 1.20
N GLY A 66 0.49 -15.05 1.89
CA GLY A 66 -0.91 -14.93 1.44
C GLY A 66 -1.41 -13.50 1.43
N ALA A 67 -1.04 -12.72 2.45
CA ALA A 67 -1.41 -11.30 2.53
C ALA A 67 -0.78 -10.50 1.39
N VAL A 68 0.51 -10.73 1.11
CA VAL A 68 1.22 -10.08 -0.01
C VAL A 68 0.53 -10.41 -1.34
N ARG A 69 0.24 -11.67 -1.60
CA ARG A 69 -0.42 -12.10 -2.83
C ARG A 69 -1.80 -11.47 -2.98
N ALA A 70 -2.55 -11.40 -1.90
CA ALA A 70 -3.89 -10.82 -1.92
C ALA A 70 -3.85 -9.34 -2.29
N VAL A 71 -2.94 -8.58 -1.69
CA VAL A 71 -2.78 -7.15 -2.03
C VAL A 71 -2.28 -6.98 -3.46
N GLU A 72 -1.24 -7.72 -3.85
CA GLU A 72 -0.65 -7.59 -5.18
C GLU A 72 -1.61 -7.94 -6.31
N SER A 73 -2.51 -8.88 -6.09
CA SER A 73 -3.55 -9.21 -7.06
C SER A 73 -4.43 -7.98 -7.37
N ILE A 74 -4.78 -7.24 -6.33
CA ILE A 74 -5.64 -6.07 -6.47
C ILE A 74 -4.87 -4.88 -7.05
N THR A 75 -3.66 -4.61 -6.54
CA THR A 75 -2.86 -3.49 -7.05
C THR A 75 -2.42 -3.69 -8.49
N THR A 76 -2.20 -4.92 -8.90
CA THR A 76 -1.95 -5.25 -10.30
C THR A 76 -3.16 -4.91 -11.18
N GLY A 77 -4.36 -5.26 -10.71
CA GLY A 77 -5.60 -4.89 -11.41
C GLY A 77 -5.79 -3.38 -11.51
N LEU A 78 -5.42 -2.64 -10.48
CA LEU A 78 -5.44 -1.17 -10.47
C LEU A 78 -4.31 -0.56 -11.29
N ALA A 79 -3.35 -1.36 -11.72
CA ALA A 79 -2.14 -0.92 -12.40
C ALA A 79 -1.29 0.06 -11.57
N TRP A 80 -1.32 -0.07 -10.26
CA TRP A 80 -0.44 0.68 -9.37
C TRP A 80 0.98 0.10 -9.47
N ARG A 81 1.98 0.96 -9.29
CA ARG A 81 3.39 0.57 -9.45
C ARG A 81 4.08 0.49 -8.08
N ALA A 82 4.55 -0.70 -7.73
CA ALA A 82 5.32 -0.88 -6.50
C ALA A 82 6.67 -0.15 -6.63
N VAL A 83 7.01 0.70 -5.66
CA VAL A 83 8.29 1.43 -5.67
C VAL A 83 9.45 0.54 -5.22
N ARG A 84 9.15 -0.54 -4.49
CA ARG A 84 10.10 -1.58 -4.10
C ARG A 84 9.33 -2.82 -3.66
N PRO A 85 10.01 -3.97 -3.47
CA PRO A 85 9.35 -5.17 -2.94
C PRO A 85 8.68 -4.92 -1.60
N PRO A 86 7.60 -5.65 -1.26
CA PRO A 86 6.91 -5.49 0.01
C PRO A 86 7.85 -5.71 1.21
N ILE A 87 7.63 -4.92 2.27
CA ILE A 87 8.33 -5.15 3.53
C ILE A 87 7.48 -6.12 4.35
N CYS A 88 8.04 -7.28 4.66
CA CYS A 88 7.37 -8.32 5.42
C CYS A 88 8.07 -8.52 6.75
N VAL A 89 7.35 -8.31 7.85
CA VAL A 89 7.87 -8.46 9.20
C VAL A 89 7.14 -9.58 9.89
N ILE A 90 7.89 -10.56 10.39
CA ILE A 90 7.34 -11.69 11.14
C ILE A 90 7.74 -11.55 12.60
N GLY A 91 6.74 -11.59 13.49
CA GLY A 91 6.95 -11.40 14.91
C GLY A 91 7.17 -9.94 15.29
N PRO A 92 7.75 -9.67 16.50
CA PRO A 92 8.00 -8.30 16.93
C PRO A 92 8.98 -7.60 16.00
N PRO A 93 8.68 -6.37 15.55
CA PRO A 93 9.60 -5.62 14.68
C PRO A 93 10.87 -5.22 15.42
N ASP A 94 12.00 -5.30 14.74
CA ASP A 94 13.28 -4.83 15.26
C ASP A 94 13.67 -3.47 14.66
N GLN A 95 14.85 -2.97 14.99
CA GLN A 95 15.31 -1.69 14.49
C GLN A 95 15.48 -1.69 12.97
N ALA A 96 15.95 -2.78 12.40
CA ALA A 96 16.11 -2.88 10.95
C ALA A 96 14.75 -2.83 10.22
N ASP A 97 13.73 -3.44 10.81
CA ASP A 97 12.36 -3.39 10.27
C ASP A 97 11.81 -1.96 10.28
N LEU A 98 12.04 -1.23 11.37
CA LEU A 98 11.62 0.17 11.49
C LEU A 98 12.32 1.06 10.47
N GLU A 99 13.63 0.85 10.27
CA GLU A 99 14.41 1.58 9.27
C GLU A 99 13.94 1.28 7.86
N ALA A 100 13.62 0.02 7.56
CA ALA A 100 13.10 -0.37 6.24
C ALA A 100 11.76 0.31 5.96
N CYS A 101 10.87 0.39 6.94
CA CYS A 101 9.60 1.09 6.80
C CYS A 101 9.80 2.60 6.59
N TRP A 102 10.73 3.20 7.31
CA TRP A 102 11.06 4.62 7.12
C TRP A 102 11.59 4.88 5.71
N GLU A 103 12.50 4.02 5.24
CA GLU A 103 13.06 4.12 3.89
C GLU A 103 12.00 3.95 2.81
N LEU A 104 11.04 3.02 3.01
CA LEU A 104 9.93 2.85 2.09
C LEU A 104 9.10 4.12 1.98
N GLY A 105 8.77 4.74 3.11
CA GLY A 105 8.03 5.99 3.13
C GLY A 105 8.80 7.12 2.45
N ALA A 106 10.10 7.22 2.70
CA ALA A 106 10.96 8.23 2.09
C ALA A 106 11.06 8.03 0.57
N LEU A 107 11.22 6.79 0.12
CA LEU A 107 11.29 6.48 -1.30
C LEU A 107 9.96 6.81 -2.00
N LEU A 108 8.85 6.46 -1.39
CA LEU A 108 7.52 6.77 -1.93
C LEU A 108 7.32 8.29 -2.02
N ALA A 109 7.70 9.04 -0.99
CA ALA A 109 7.61 10.49 -0.99
C ALA A 109 8.46 11.11 -2.10
N ALA A 110 9.65 10.57 -2.34
CA ALA A 110 10.54 11.03 -3.42
C ALA A 110 9.91 10.75 -4.80
N GLU A 111 9.29 9.58 -4.98
CA GLU A 111 8.59 9.24 -6.22
C GLU A 111 7.41 10.18 -6.48
N VAL A 112 6.62 10.46 -5.46
CA VAL A 112 5.49 11.38 -5.57
C VAL A 112 5.97 12.81 -5.89
N ALA A 113 7.01 13.27 -5.22
CA ALA A 113 7.59 14.60 -5.48
C ALA A 113 8.14 14.70 -6.90
N SER A 114 8.80 13.66 -7.39
CA SER A 114 9.33 13.62 -8.75
C SER A 114 8.22 13.73 -9.79
N ARG A 115 7.11 13.01 -9.60
CA ARG A 115 5.95 13.06 -10.49
C ARG A 115 5.30 14.44 -10.48
N SER A 116 5.08 15.01 -9.29
CA SER A 116 4.51 16.35 -9.15
C SER A 116 5.42 17.41 -9.74
N GLY A 117 6.74 17.30 -9.51
CA GLY A 117 7.71 18.22 -10.05
C GLY A 117 7.80 18.19 -11.56
N LEU A 118 7.67 17.00 -12.16
CA LEU A 118 7.65 16.85 -13.62
C LEU A 118 6.35 17.34 -14.23
N GLY A 119 5.25 17.20 -13.51
CA GLY A 119 3.93 17.66 -13.94
C GLY A 119 3.72 19.14 -13.68
N GLY A 120 4.55 19.70 -12.84
CA GLY A 120 4.45 21.09 -12.43
C GLY A 120 4.93 22.06 -13.46
#